data_0a1308813a57f458664bfef5cc31bf61
#
_entry.id   0a1308813a57f458664bfef5cc31bf61
#
_cell.length_a   1.000
_cell.length_b   1.000
_cell.length_c   1.000
_cell.angle_alpha   90.00
_cell.angle_beta   90.00
_cell.angle_gamma   90.00
#
_symmetry.space_group_name_H-M   'P 1'
#
loop_
_entity.id
_entity.type
_entity.pdbx_description
1 polymer ?
#
loop_
_entity_poly.entity_id
_entity_poly.type
_entity_poly.pdbx_seq_one_letter_code
_entity_poly.pdbx_strand_id
1 'polypeptide(L)'
;MKRRNFTTLLTASALGAAAAPALSACSSSGGGSGDGTSLVIWHYENEDSAMGQAWALAQEIFEEKHPEVTVTVEKQTFEQLQKNATIVLTGDDVPDLMEFNKGNSTAGQLASQGLIEPFTDVAAEKGWDQKLSESLQATSRYDEFGLMGSGDWFGLPNYGEYVYVFYNKAMFDEAGVSVPTTLEEFEDVLQTFVDQGIVPLAGAGAEYPAGQLWYQLVLAHADRSFVDAYQLFDGEVDWAGDPILSGAQRFADWVDKGYLAGDSAGLTAEDMGTAFIAGTYPIMFSGSWWFGRLVAEMEDDWGQFLFPGTEFAIGSSGNLWVVPANAANQDLAYEFMDITMSQEVQDLLGQKGGLPVAGDTDAIEDERTREMTENFAEVNEAEGLAFYPDWPVAGFYDQLVSAMQSLINGSTSPEQAMAELGEAYSTGRSDLTGE
;
A
#
# COMPACT_ATOMS: atom_id res chain seq x y z
N MET A 1 15.77 48.04 37.31
CA MET A 1 15.42 49.48 37.06
C MET A 1 14.72 49.54 35.71
N LYS A 2 13.60 49.85 35.66
CA LYS A 2 12.52 50.79 35.40
C LYS A 2 11.29 50.06 34.87
N ARG A 3 10.27 50.01 35.69
CA ARG A 3 8.86 49.75 35.34
C ARG A 3 8.32 50.95 34.53
N ARG A 4 7.41 50.67 33.60
CA ARG A 4 6.43 51.67 33.15
C ARG A 4 5.07 50.98 32.93
N ASN A 5 4.15 51.34 33.82
CA ASN A 5 2.70 51.18 33.71
C ASN A 5 2.13 52.21 32.73
N PHE A 6 1.05 51.88 31.98
CA PHE A 6 0.09 52.89 31.50
C PHE A 6 -1.29 52.14 31.36
N THR A 7 -2.10 52.48 32.08
CA THR A 7 -3.40 52.97 32.53
C THR A 7 -4.50 52.90 31.44
N THR A 8 -5.57 52.28 31.86
CA THR A 8 -6.95 52.19 31.46
C THR A 8 -7.60 53.43 30.85
N LEU A 9 -8.48 53.26 29.87
CA LEU A 9 -9.60 54.18 29.64
C LEU A 9 -10.84 53.37 29.22
N LEU A 10 -11.83 53.40 30.12
CA LEU A 10 -13.22 53.03 29.89
C LEU A 10 -13.93 54.16 29.14
N THR A 11 -14.76 53.84 28.14
CA THR A 11 -15.92 54.64 27.75
C THR A 11 -17.10 53.72 27.46
N ALA A 12 -18.14 53.93 28.20
CA ALA A 12 -19.49 53.36 28.05
C ALA A 12 -20.36 54.31 27.20
N SER A 13 -21.21 53.76 26.35
CA SER A 13 -22.54 54.30 25.91
C SER A 13 -23.05 53.37 24.79
N ALA A 14 -24.20 52.90 24.68
CA ALA A 14 -25.55 53.15 25.05
C ALA A 14 -26.41 52.26 24.13
N LEU A 15 -27.55 51.83 24.64
CA LEU A 15 -28.58 50.96 24.10
C LEU A 15 -29.09 51.35 22.70
N GLY A 16 -29.29 50.30 21.86
CA GLY A 16 -30.15 50.31 20.69
C GLY A 16 -30.79 48.93 20.48
N ALA A 17 -32.07 48.79 20.86
CA ALA A 17 -32.87 47.61 20.57
C ALA A 17 -33.30 47.58 19.11
N ALA A 18 -33.01 46.53 18.39
CA ALA A 18 -33.65 46.23 17.10
C ALA A 18 -33.88 44.73 16.93
N ALA A 19 -35.08 44.41 16.51
CA ALA A 19 -35.71 43.12 16.36
C ALA A 19 -34.95 42.10 15.55
N ALA A 20 -34.88 40.86 16.03
CA ALA A 20 -34.42 39.69 15.32
C ALA A 20 -35.52 39.11 14.41
N PRO A 21 -35.23 38.76 13.12
CA PRO A 21 -35.97 37.73 12.45
C PRO A 21 -35.32 36.35 12.78
N ALA A 22 -36.16 35.44 13.20
CA ALA A 22 -35.82 34.05 13.32
C ALA A 22 -35.47 33.46 11.95
N LEU A 23 -34.18 33.16 11.74
CA LEU A 23 -33.73 32.30 10.65
C LEU A 23 -33.65 30.91 11.22
N SER A 24 -34.53 30.04 10.74
CA SER A 24 -34.45 28.61 10.87
C SER A 24 -33.12 28.12 10.30
N ALA A 25 -32.21 27.72 11.18
CA ALA A 25 -31.02 26.98 10.80
C ALA A 25 -31.43 25.57 10.38
N CYS A 26 -31.47 25.32 9.09
CA CYS A 26 -31.29 23.98 8.55
C CYS A 26 -29.84 23.60 8.84
N SER A 27 -29.65 22.58 9.67
CA SER A 27 -28.38 21.91 9.79
C SER A 27 -28.09 21.17 8.50
N SER A 28 -27.34 21.78 7.62
CA SER A 28 -26.66 21.09 6.55
C SER A 28 -25.35 20.55 7.14
N SER A 29 -25.18 19.25 7.09
CA SER A 29 -23.90 18.57 7.24
C SER A 29 -22.85 19.32 6.42
N GLY A 30 -21.74 19.72 7.09
CA GLY A 30 -20.71 20.52 6.46
C GLY A 30 -19.89 19.70 5.46
N GLY A 31 -20.25 19.75 4.19
CA GLY A 31 -19.34 19.54 3.09
C GLY A 31 -18.71 20.90 2.77
N GLY A 32 -17.39 20.96 2.68
CA GLY A 32 -16.68 22.15 2.22
C GLY A 32 -17.17 22.47 0.80
N SER A 33 -17.87 23.61 0.61
CA SER A 33 -18.21 24.08 -0.74
C SER A 33 -16.98 24.77 -1.33
N GLY A 34 -16.15 23.99 -2.04
CA GLY A 34 -15.13 24.52 -2.92
C GLY A 34 -15.76 25.39 -4.02
N ASP A 35 -14.95 26.15 -4.70
CA ASP A 35 -15.40 27.00 -5.81
C ASP A 35 -15.65 26.22 -7.12
N GLY A 36 -15.34 24.90 -7.13
CA GLY A 36 -15.49 24.01 -8.28
C GLY A 36 -14.53 24.33 -9.44
N THR A 37 -13.47 25.11 -9.20
CA THR A 37 -12.54 25.55 -10.23
C THR A 37 -11.14 25.00 -10.10
N SER A 38 -10.88 24.19 -9.08
CA SER A 38 -9.59 23.56 -8.83
C SER A 38 -9.75 22.12 -8.33
N LEU A 39 -8.78 21.26 -8.64
CA LEU A 39 -8.67 19.91 -8.13
C LEU A 39 -7.21 19.67 -7.77
N VAL A 40 -6.93 19.42 -6.50
CA VAL A 40 -5.57 19.10 -6.00
C VAL A 40 -5.49 17.61 -5.69
N ILE A 41 -4.57 16.92 -6.37
CA ILE A 41 -4.38 15.47 -6.26
C ILE A 41 -2.97 15.18 -5.74
N TRP A 42 -2.88 14.35 -4.70
CA TRP A 42 -1.61 13.84 -4.22
C TRP A 42 -1.49 12.34 -4.49
N HIS A 43 -0.38 11.94 -5.12
CA HIS A 43 -0.03 10.53 -5.28
C HIS A 43 1.49 10.34 -5.18
N TYR A 44 1.94 9.10 -5.10
CA TYR A 44 3.38 8.78 -4.99
C TYR A 44 3.90 7.94 -6.14
N GLU A 45 3.09 7.71 -7.16
CA GLU A 45 3.47 6.91 -8.30
C GLU A 45 4.56 7.57 -9.15
N ASN A 46 5.52 6.78 -9.63
CA ASN A 46 6.53 7.25 -10.55
C ASN A 46 5.92 7.48 -11.94
N GLU A 47 6.40 8.49 -12.65
CA GLU A 47 5.90 8.82 -14.00
C GLU A 47 6.08 7.67 -15.01
N ASP A 48 7.08 6.80 -14.80
CA ASP A 48 7.39 5.63 -15.61
C ASP A 48 6.70 4.35 -15.12
N SER A 49 6.05 4.37 -13.96
CA SER A 49 5.23 3.26 -13.50
C SER A 49 3.94 3.12 -14.31
N ALA A 50 3.34 1.93 -14.31
CA ALA A 50 2.07 1.69 -14.97
C ALA A 50 0.97 2.61 -14.41
N MET A 51 0.91 2.74 -13.08
CA MET A 51 -0.04 3.60 -12.39
C MET A 51 0.20 5.08 -12.73
N GLY A 52 1.47 5.55 -12.69
CA GLY A 52 1.79 6.94 -13.03
C GLY A 52 1.35 7.32 -14.44
N GLN A 53 1.54 6.41 -15.42
CA GLN A 53 1.08 6.63 -16.79
C GLN A 53 -0.46 6.60 -16.90
N ALA A 54 -1.14 5.71 -16.17
CA ALA A 54 -2.59 5.63 -16.13
C ALA A 54 -3.22 6.87 -15.47
N TRP A 55 -2.64 7.38 -14.39
CA TRP A 55 -3.11 8.60 -13.73
C TRP A 55 -2.87 9.85 -14.59
N ALA A 56 -1.79 9.90 -15.35
CA ALA A 56 -1.57 10.97 -16.32
C ALA A 56 -2.64 10.97 -17.42
N LEU A 57 -3.02 9.80 -17.97
CA LEU A 57 -4.13 9.69 -18.91
C LEU A 57 -5.46 10.11 -18.26
N ALA A 58 -5.72 9.68 -17.02
CA ALA A 58 -6.93 10.07 -16.30
C ALA A 58 -7.01 11.60 -16.12
N GLN A 59 -5.87 12.25 -15.85
CA GLN A 59 -5.78 13.72 -15.79
C GLN A 59 -6.12 14.36 -17.14
N GLU A 60 -5.54 13.88 -18.24
CA GLU A 60 -5.84 14.39 -19.59
C GLU A 60 -7.35 14.29 -19.91
N ILE A 61 -7.96 13.14 -19.64
CA ILE A 61 -9.40 12.93 -19.85
C ILE A 61 -10.23 13.85 -18.95
N PHE A 62 -9.83 14.06 -17.70
CA PHE A 62 -10.51 14.94 -16.78
C PHE A 62 -10.44 16.41 -17.25
N GLU A 63 -9.26 16.90 -17.64
CA GLU A 63 -9.05 18.27 -18.14
C GLU A 63 -9.84 18.54 -19.43
N GLU A 64 -9.98 17.54 -20.32
CA GLU A 64 -10.83 17.64 -21.50
C GLU A 64 -12.32 17.79 -21.17
N LYS A 65 -12.79 17.10 -20.12
CA LYS A 65 -14.20 17.18 -19.66
C LYS A 65 -14.49 18.46 -18.88
N HIS A 66 -13.50 18.98 -18.16
CA HIS A 66 -13.61 20.12 -17.25
C HIS A 66 -12.57 21.20 -17.59
N PRO A 67 -12.64 21.83 -18.77
CA PRO A 67 -11.66 22.82 -19.20
C PRO A 67 -11.64 24.10 -18.33
N GLU A 68 -12.64 24.28 -17.46
CA GLU A 68 -12.71 25.36 -16.47
C GLU A 68 -12.00 25.03 -15.15
N VAL A 69 -11.65 23.76 -14.91
CA VAL A 69 -11.01 23.30 -13.67
C VAL A 69 -9.49 23.28 -13.84
N THR A 70 -8.78 23.85 -12.89
CA THR A 70 -7.32 23.75 -12.83
C THR A 70 -6.95 22.51 -12.02
N VAL A 71 -6.32 21.52 -12.65
CA VAL A 71 -5.80 20.33 -11.97
C VAL A 71 -4.36 20.56 -11.53
N THR A 72 -4.08 20.29 -10.26
CA THR A 72 -2.73 20.32 -9.70
C THR A 72 -2.41 18.95 -9.15
N VAL A 73 -1.44 18.28 -9.74
CA VAL A 73 -0.94 16.98 -9.26
C VAL A 73 0.38 17.19 -8.54
N GLU A 74 0.43 16.77 -7.28
CA GLU A 74 1.64 16.85 -6.46
C GLU A 74 2.13 15.45 -6.14
N LYS A 75 3.34 15.14 -6.62
CA LYS A 75 3.99 13.88 -6.29
C LYS A 75 4.58 13.94 -4.89
N GLN A 76 4.21 13.00 -4.06
CA GLN A 76 4.75 12.76 -2.73
C GLN A 76 5.68 11.55 -2.74
N THR A 77 6.29 11.21 -1.61
CA THR A 77 6.87 9.89 -1.42
C THR A 77 5.93 9.04 -0.57
N PHE A 78 5.88 7.73 -0.85
CA PHE A 78 5.08 6.77 -0.07
C PHE A 78 5.31 6.93 1.44
N GLU A 79 6.59 6.92 1.86
CA GLU A 79 6.97 7.06 3.27
C GLU A 79 6.51 8.38 3.90
N GLN A 80 6.56 9.48 3.15
CA GLN A 80 6.13 10.78 3.66
C GLN A 80 4.62 10.82 3.87
N LEU A 81 3.83 10.27 2.93
CA LEU A 81 2.39 10.20 3.09
C LEU A 81 2.01 9.30 4.26
N GLN A 82 2.62 8.11 4.38
CA GLN A 82 2.35 7.20 5.51
C GLN A 82 2.60 7.88 6.87
N LYS A 83 3.72 8.59 7.02
CA LYS A 83 4.11 9.19 8.30
C LYS A 83 3.37 10.48 8.64
N ASN A 84 2.94 11.24 7.64
CA ASN A 84 2.44 12.60 7.83
C ASN A 84 0.94 12.77 7.54
N ALA A 85 0.23 11.73 7.09
CA ALA A 85 -1.17 11.83 6.67
C ALA A 85 -2.06 12.53 7.70
N THR A 86 -2.02 12.12 8.96
CA THR A 86 -2.81 12.75 10.03
C THR A 86 -2.50 14.23 10.19
N ILE A 87 -1.22 14.63 10.09
CA ILE A 87 -0.80 16.03 10.21
C ILE A 87 -1.30 16.84 9.01
N VAL A 88 -1.16 16.30 7.81
CA VAL A 88 -1.62 16.94 6.57
C VAL A 88 -3.13 17.12 6.60
N LEU A 89 -3.89 16.06 6.89
CA LEU A 89 -5.34 16.08 6.85
C LEU A 89 -6.01 16.90 7.97
N THR A 90 -5.24 17.25 9.00
CA THR A 90 -5.67 18.20 10.06
C THR A 90 -5.16 19.63 9.84
N GLY A 91 -4.39 19.87 8.78
CA GLY A 91 -3.82 21.17 8.42
C GLY A 91 -4.76 22.05 7.57
N ASP A 92 -4.19 23.14 7.04
CA ASP A 92 -4.93 24.09 6.20
C ASP A 92 -4.82 23.76 4.70
N ASP A 93 -3.74 23.07 4.29
CA ASP A 93 -3.45 22.69 2.89
C ASP A 93 -3.77 21.21 2.66
N VAL A 94 -5.05 20.89 2.58
CA VAL A 94 -5.56 19.52 2.37
C VAL A 94 -5.83 19.30 0.88
N PRO A 95 -5.36 18.20 0.25
CA PRO A 95 -5.70 17.89 -1.14
C PRO A 95 -7.19 17.52 -1.26
N ASP A 96 -7.71 17.58 -2.48
CA ASP A 96 -9.08 17.12 -2.77
C ASP A 96 -9.14 15.59 -2.92
N LEU A 97 -8.04 15.00 -3.38
CA LEU A 97 -7.88 13.56 -3.59
C LEU A 97 -6.48 13.13 -3.21
N MET A 98 -6.36 11.99 -2.54
CA MET A 98 -5.07 11.46 -2.12
C MET A 98 -4.99 9.96 -2.35
N GLU A 99 -3.88 9.50 -2.95
CA GLU A 99 -3.55 8.09 -2.96
C GLU A 99 -2.99 7.68 -1.60
N PHE A 100 -3.55 6.62 -1.00
CA PHE A 100 -3.15 6.19 0.33
C PHE A 100 -3.16 4.67 0.50
N ASN A 101 -2.35 4.17 1.43
CA ASN A 101 -2.27 2.75 1.71
C ASN A 101 -3.53 2.26 2.45
N LYS A 102 -3.90 1.02 2.19
CA LYS A 102 -5.03 0.31 2.78
C LYS A 102 -4.61 -0.43 4.06
N GLY A 103 -5.59 -0.92 4.80
CA GLY A 103 -5.39 -1.67 6.06
C GLY A 103 -5.78 -0.89 7.31
N ASN A 104 -5.89 -1.60 8.44
CA ASN A 104 -6.31 -1.02 9.72
C ASN A 104 -5.38 0.09 10.20
N SER A 105 -4.07 -0.11 10.00
CA SER A 105 -3.01 0.81 10.45
C SER A 105 -2.90 2.11 9.63
N THR A 106 -3.55 2.17 8.50
CA THR A 106 -3.42 3.25 7.51
C THR A 106 -4.76 3.89 7.19
N ALA A 107 -5.44 3.51 6.11
CA ALA A 107 -6.74 4.07 5.77
C ALA A 107 -7.79 3.84 6.86
N GLY A 108 -7.77 2.69 7.54
CA GLY A 108 -8.65 2.41 8.67
C GLY A 108 -8.44 3.39 9.83
N GLN A 109 -7.20 3.70 10.15
CA GLN A 109 -6.89 4.70 11.17
C GLN A 109 -7.40 6.09 10.79
N LEU A 110 -7.27 6.50 9.53
CA LEU A 110 -7.80 7.79 9.07
C LEU A 110 -9.33 7.81 9.07
N ALA A 111 -9.96 6.70 8.67
CA ALA A 111 -11.42 6.54 8.69
C ALA A 111 -11.98 6.66 10.12
N SER A 112 -11.43 5.93 11.09
CA SER A 112 -11.87 5.98 12.49
C SER A 112 -11.67 7.35 13.15
N GLN A 113 -10.71 8.13 12.68
CA GLN A 113 -10.47 9.51 13.12
C GLN A 113 -11.36 10.54 12.39
N GLY A 114 -12.15 10.13 11.39
CA GLY A 114 -12.95 11.04 10.57
C GLY A 114 -12.12 11.99 9.71
N LEU A 115 -10.92 11.57 9.29
CA LEU A 115 -10.02 12.36 8.46
C LEU A 115 -10.21 12.14 6.96
N ILE A 116 -10.84 11.03 6.59
CA ILE A 116 -11.26 10.72 5.21
C ILE A 116 -12.77 10.50 5.17
N GLU A 117 -13.38 10.83 4.04
CA GLU A 117 -14.83 10.85 3.85
C GLU A 117 -15.35 9.46 3.48
N PRO A 118 -16.44 8.96 4.10
CA PRO A 118 -17.15 7.79 3.62
C PRO A 118 -17.97 8.12 2.36
N PHE A 119 -17.92 7.28 1.34
CA PHE A 119 -18.61 7.49 0.08
C PHE A 119 -19.35 6.25 -0.46
N THR A 120 -19.95 5.47 0.42
CA THR A 120 -20.72 4.25 0.08
C THR A 120 -21.80 4.52 -0.96
N ASP A 121 -22.55 5.62 -0.82
CA ASP A 121 -23.62 5.99 -1.76
C ASP A 121 -23.05 6.36 -3.14
N VAL A 122 -21.91 7.04 -3.19
CA VAL A 122 -21.21 7.39 -4.44
C VAL A 122 -20.69 6.12 -5.12
N ALA A 123 -20.11 5.18 -4.37
CA ALA A 123 -19.62 3.92 -4.90
C ALA A 123 -20.74 3.12 -5.59
N ALA A 124 -21.93 3.09 -4.97
CA ALA A 124 -23.11 2.45 -5.55
C ALA A 124 -23.66 3.22 -6.76
N GLU A 125 -23.71 4.57 -6.72
CA GLU A 125 -24.16 5.40 -7.84
C GLU A 125 -23.26 5.24 -9.07
N LYS A 126 -21.95 5.21 -8.87
CA LYS A 126 -20.93 5.03 -9.92
C LYS A 126 -20.79 3.55 -10.35
N GLY A 127 -21.39 2.61 -9.62
CA GLY A 127 -21.33 1.17 -9.89
C GLY A 127 -19.96 0.56 -9.65
N TRP A 128 -19.14 1.15 -8.78
CA TRP A 128 -17.80 0.61 -8.43
C TRP A 128 -17.90 -0.72 -7.69
N ASP A 129 -18.93 -0.89 -6.89
CA ASP A 129 -19.28 -2.15 -6.21
C ASP A 129 -19.57 -3.32 -7.16
N GLN A 130 -19.96 -3.02 -8.40
CA GLN A 130 -20.21 -4.02 -9.44
C GLN A 130 -18.97 -4.34 -10.28
N LYS A 131 -17.99 -3.43 -10.31
CA LYS A 131 -16.73 -3.59 -11.04
C LYS A 131 -15.69 -4.39 -10.24
N LEU A 132 -15.74 -4.33 -8.91
CA LEU A 132 -14.75 -4.92 -8.02
C LEU A 132 -15.28 -6.19 -7.38
N SER A 133 -14.44 -7.22 -7.27
CA SER A 133 -14.73 -8.44 -6.51
C SER A 133 -14.90 -8.16 -5.00
N GLU A 134 -15.55 -9.06 -4.26
CA GLU A 134 -15.72 -8.88 -2.80
C GLU A 134 -14.38 -8.78 -2.07
N SER A 135 -13.36 -9.56 -2.49
CA SER A 135 -12.03 -9.52 -1.91
C SER A 135 -11.32 -8.16 -2.13
N LEU A 136 -11.50 -7.54 -3.30
CA LEU A 136 -10.97 -6.20 -3.56
C LEU A 136 -11.76 -5.13 -2.80
N GLN A 137 -13.08 -5.27 -2.68
CA GLN A 137 -13.90 -4.36 -1.88
C GLN A 137 -13.57 -4.41 -0.39
N ALA A 138 -13.11 -5.55 0.13
CA ALA A 138 -12.75 -5.69 1.53
C ALA A 138 -11.71 -4.65 1.98
N THR A 139 -10.76 -4.30 1.11
CA THR A 139 -9.71 -3.31 1.40
C THR A 139 -10.18 -1.85 1.32
N SER A 140 -11.39 -1.62 0.80
CA SER A 140 -12.03 -0.30 0.67
C SER A 140 -12.89 0.06 1.85
N ARG A 141 -13.31 -0.94 2.63
CA ARG A 141 -14.36 -0.83 3.64
C ARG A 141 -13.78 -0.89 5.03
N TYR A 142 -14.23 0.06 5.84
CA TYR A 142 -13.83 0.15 7.25
C TYR A 142 -15.06 0.42 8.11
N ASP A 143 -15.10 -0.22 9.28
CA ASP A 143 -16.13 0.03 10.28
C ASP A 143 -15.83 1.29 11.10
N GLU A 144 -16.68 1.57 12.11
CA GLU A 144 -16.54 2.74 12.97
C GLU A 144 -15.24 2.75 13.83
N PHE A 145 -14.57 1.61 13.95
CA PHE A 145 -13.28 1.47 14.64
C PHE A 145 -12.09 1.50 13.69
N GLY A 146 -12.33 1.51 12.38
CA GLY A 146 -11.30 1.47 11.34
C GLY A 146 -10.85 0.04 11.01
N LEU A 147 -11.64 -0.98 11.36
CA LEU A 147 -11.34 -2.35 10.98
C LEU A 147 -11.76 -2.60 9.54
N MET A 148 -10.79 -3.11 8.76
CA MET A 148 -10.95 -3.43 7.35
C MET A 148 -11.89 -4.63 7.13
N GLY A 149 -12.59 -4.65 6.02
CA GLY A 149 -13.40 -5.77 5.53
C GLY A 149 -14.91 -5.56 5.65
N SER A 150 -15.38 -4.58 6.43
CA SER A 150 -16.81 -4.28 6.61
C SER A 150 -17.03 -2.78 6.79
N GLY A 151 -18.29 -2.36 6.84
CA GLY A 151 -18.65 -0.94 7.04
C GLY A 151 -18.74 -0.15 5.74
N ASP A 152 -18.47 1.15 5.83
CA ASP A 152 -18.56 2.08 4.72
C ASP A 152 -17.35 2.05 3.80
N TRP A 153 -17.53 2.51 2.57
CA TRP A 153 -16.44 2.74 1.62
C TRP A 153 -15.70 4.02 1.99
N PHE A 154 -14.39 3.91 2.22
CA PHE A 154 -13.49 5.04 2.50
C PHE A 154 -12.38 5.19 1.45
N GLY A 155 -12.24 4.23 0.55
CA GLY A 155 -11.26 4.25 -0.50
C GLY A 155 -11.71 3.53 -1.76
N LEU A 156 -11.20 3.93 -2.92
CA LEU A 156 -11.42 3.25 -4.19
C LEU A 156 -10.12 2.62 -4.67
N PRO A 157 -10.00 1.27 -4.66
CA PRO A 157 -8.89 0.59 -5.32
C PRO A 157 -9.16 0.56 -6.82
N ASN A 158 -8.19 0.95 -7.60
CA ASN A 158 -8.30 1.05 -9.04
C ASN A 158 -7.26 0.22 -9.81
N TYR A 159 -6.49 -0.59 -9.09
CA TYR A 159 -5.60 -1.61 -9.61
C TYR A 159 -5.46 -2.75 -8.60
N GLY A 160 -4.93 -3.89 -9.04
CA GLY A 160 -4.53 -5.00 -8.19
C GLY A 160 -3.03 -4.99 -7.93
N GLU A 161 -2.59 -5.61 -6.85
CA GLU A 161 -1.18 -5.82 -6.59
C GLU A 161 -0.93 -7.12 -5.82
N TYR A 162 0.21 -7.74 -6.10
CA TYR A 162 0.72 -8.86 -5.33
C TYR A 162 2.24 -8.95 -5.43
N VAL A 163 2.85 -9.66 -4.50
CA VAL A 163 4.30 -9.84 -4.41
C VAL A 163 4.68 -11.21 -4.95
N TYR A 164 5.74 -11.25 -5.74
CA TYR A 164 6.27 -12.47 -6.34
C TYR A 164 7.78 -12.34 -6.59
N VAL A 165 8.38 -13.33 -7.24
CA VAL A 165 9.82 -13.36 -7.46
C VAL A 165 10.14 -12.94 -8.88
N PHE A 166 10.95 -11.92 -9.03
CA PHE A 166 11.62 -11.58 -10.28
C PHE A 166 13.01 -12.20 -10.32
N TYR A 167 13.44 -12.66 -11.49
CA TYR A 167 14.79 -13.20 -11.66
C TYR A 167 15.45 -12.74 -12.95
N ASN A 168 16.79 -12.64 -12.94
CA ASN A 168 17.60 -12.33 -14.10
C ASN A 168 17.91 -13.63 -14.87
N LYS A 169 17.38 -13.76 -16.08
CA LYS A 169 17.50 -14.96 -16.92
C LYS A 169 18.96 -15.28 -17.25
N ALA A 170 19.74 -14.26 -17.62
CA ALA A 170 21.15 -14.47 -17.99
C ALA A 170 21.97 -15.00 -16.82
N MET A 171 21.74 -14.48 -15.59
CA MET A 171 22.42 -14.96 -14.39
C MET A 171 21.99 -16.39 -14.02
N PHE A 172 20.72 -16.75 -14.19
CA PHE A 172 20.23 -18.12 -13.97
C PHE A 172 20.85 -19.10 -14.96
N ASP A 173 20.93 -18.72 -16.24
CA ASP A 173 21.55 -19.54 -17.29
C ASP A 173 23.06 -19.72 -17.03
N GLU A 174 23.77 -18.65 -16.63
CA GLU A 174 25.20 -18.73 -16.30
C GLU A 174 25.46 -19.60 -15.06
N ALA A 175 24.59 -19.52 -14.06
CA ALA A 175 24.68 -20.35 -12.86
C ALA A 175 24.25 -21.81 -13.10
N GLY A 176 23.55 -22.08 -14.23
CA GLY A 176 23.02 -23.40 -14.57
C GLY A 176 21.87 -23.84 -13.68
N VAL A 177 21.08 -22.88 -13.17
CA VAL A 177 19.91 -23.12 -12.34
C VAL A 177 18.61 -22.87 -13.13
N SER A 178 17.54 -23.52 -12.70
CA SER A 178 16.20 -23.37 -13.26
C SER A 178 15.26 -22.68 -12.26
N VAL A 179 14.12 -22.19 -12.72
CA VAL A 179 13.06 -21.65 -11.87
C VAL A 179 12.60 -22.75 -10.88
N PRO A 180 12.68 -22.52 -9.57
CA PRO A 180 12.31 -23.51 -8.57
C PRO A 180 10.79 -23.62 -8.42
N THR A 181 10.32 -24.81 -8.01
CA THR A 181 8.91 -25.10 -7.77
C THR A 181 8.58 -25.39 -6.31
N THR A 182 9.62 -25.61 -5.50
CA THR A 182 9.50 -25.81 -4.06
C THR A 182 10.42 -24.86 -3.31
N LEU A 183 10.13 -24.61 -2.03
CA LEU A 183 10.98 -23.78 -1.18
C LEU A 183 12.39 -24.36 -1.01
N GLU A 184 12.51 -25.70 -0.95
CA GLU A 184 13.81 -26.38 -0.89
C GLU A 184 14.63 -26.16 -2.17
N GLU A 185 14.00 -26.30 -3.35
CA GLU A 185 14.67 -25.98 -4.63
C GLU A 185 15.05 -24.51 -4.71
N PHE A 186 14.26 -23.61 -4.14
CA PHE A 186 14.59 -22.18 -4.09
C PHE A 186 15.84 -21.94 -3.24
N GLU A 187 15.92 -22.55 -2.05
CA GLU A 187 17.13 -22.48 -1.20
C GLU A 187 18.36 -23.08 -1.90
N ASP A 188 18.21 -24.15 -2.68
CA ASP A 188 19.29 -24.72 -3.50
C ASP A 188 19.77 -23.74 -4.58
N VAL A 189 18.86 -23.01 -5.22
CA VAL A 189 19.18 -21.93 -6.15
C VAL A 189 19.96 -20.80 -5.44
N LEU A 190 19.48 -20.35 -4.29
CA LEU A 190 20.15 -19.31 -3.50
C LEU A 190 21.56 -19.75 -3.09
N GLN A 191 21.72 -21.00 -2.61
CA GLN A 191 23.00 -21.54 -2.23
C GLN A 191 23.96 -21.65 -3.41
N THR A 192 23.46 -22.02 -4.60
CA THR A 192 24.29 -22.10 -5.82
C THR A 192 24.94 -20.75 -6.15
N PHE A 193 24.21 -19.64 -6.00
CA PHE A 193 24.77 -18.31 -6.20
C PHE A 193 25.80 -17.95 -5.12
N VAL A 194 25.53 -18.26 -3.85
CA VAL A 194 26.49 -18.01 -2.77
C VAL A 194 27.77 -18.78 -2.98
N ASP A 195 27.71 -20.05 -3.41
CA ASP A 195 28.88 -20.87 -3.73
C ASP A 195 29.72 -20.29 -4.89
N GLN A 196 29.10 -19.50 -5.75
CA GLN A 196 29.77 -18.74 -6.83
C GLN A 196 30.25 -17.35 -6.36
N GLY A 197 30.03 -16.98 -5.08
CA GLY A 197 30.40 -15.69 -4.50
C GLY A 197 29.46 -14.54 -4.84
N ILE A 198 28.21 -14.85 -5.23
CA ILE A 198 27.17 -13.89 -5.60
C ILE A 198 26.11 -13.88 -4.47
N VAL A 199 25.77 -12.70 -3.96
CA VAL A 199 24.60 -12.55 -3.07
C VAL A 199 23.34 -12.70 -3.93
N PRO A 200 22.45 -13.70 -3.65
CA PRO A 200 21.37 -14.02 -4.56
C PRO A 200 20.17 -13.06 -4.48
N LEU A 201 19.83 -12.56 -3.31
CA LEU A 201 18.63 -11.75 -3.12
C LEU A 201 18.96 -10.26 -3.02
N ALA A 202 18.36 -9.46 -3.85
CA ALA A 202 18.29 -8.03 -3.64
C ALA A 202 17.46 -7.76 -2.37
N GLY A 203 18.03 -7.08 -1.38
CA GLY A 203 17.39 -6.82 -0.10
C GLY A 203 17.25 -5.34 0.20
N ALA A 204 16.18 -4.97 0.92
CA ALA A 204 15.93 -3.63 1.43
C ALA A 204 15.31 -3.70 2.82
N GLY A 205 16.06 -3.31 3.84
CA GLY A 205 15.64 -3.35 5.23
C GLY A 205 15.21 -2.00 5.79
N ALA A 206 15.46 -0.89 5.08
CA ALA A 206 15.04 0.44 5.53
C ALA A 206 13.55 0.73 5.29
N GLU A 207 12.91 -0.12 4.50
CA GLU A 207 11.50 -0.02 4.11
C GLU A 207 10.83 -1.40 4.10
N TYR A 208 9.64 -1.50 3.54
CA TYR A 208 8.76 -2.67 3.54
C TYR A 208 9.35 -4.01 2.99
N PRO A 209 10.32 -4.07 2.04
CA PRO A 209 10.64 -5.33 1.36
C PRO A 209 11.13 -6.45 2.29
N ALA A 210 11.94 -6.14 3.30
CA ALA A 210 12.40 -7.16 4.25
C ALA A 210 11.24 -7.72 5.09
N GLY A 211 10.28 -6.88 5.49
CA GLY A 211 9.06 -7.30 6.18
C GLY A 211 8.17 -8.19 5.31
N GLN A 212 8.05 -7.89 4.02
CA GLN A 212 7.33 -8.73 3.07
C GLN A 212 8.02 -10.09 2.90
N LEU A 213 9.34 -10.12 2.75
CA LEU A 213 10.08 -11.38 2.63
C LEU A 213 9.92 -12.26 3.90
N TRP A 214 10.03 -11.68 5.09
CA TRP A 214 9.74 -12.39 6.32
C TRP A 214 8.32 -12.96 6.33
N TYR A 215 7.32 -12.15 5.99
CA TYR A 215 5.94 -12.59 6.01
C TYR A 215 5.67 -13.71 4.98
N GLN A 216 6.28 -13.64 3.81
CA GLN A 216 6.18 -14.72 2.82
C GLN A 216 6.77 -16.04 3.33
N LEU A 217 7.86 -15.98 4.13
CA LEU A 217 8.41 -17.16 4.81
C LEU A 217 7.48 -17.67 5.92
N VAL A 218 6.75 -16.78 6.60
CA VAL A 218 5.66 -17.17 7.53
C VAL A 218 4.55 -17.89 6.77
N LEU A 219 4.10 -17.32 5.63
CA LEU A 219 3.04 -17.87 4.80
C LEU A 219 3.37 -19.25 4.23
N ALA A 220 4.65 -19.62 4.09
CA ALA A 220 5.06 -20.97 3.70
C ALA A 220 4.70 -22.06 4.74
N HIS A 221 4.33 -21.66 5.95
CA HIS A 221 3.91 -22.53 7.05
C HIS A 221 2.49 -22.22 7.56
N ALA A 222 1.81 -21.24 6.96
CA ALA A 222 0.50 -20.76 7.38
C ALA A 222 -0.64 -21.47 6.66
N ASP A 223 -1.83 -21.38 7.25
CA ASP A 223 -3.11 -21.69 6.62
C ASP A 223 -4.01 -20.45 6.58
N ARG A 224 -5.19 -20.56 5.96
CA ARG A 224 -6.13 -19.44 5.89
C ARG A 224 -6.54 -18.92 7.26
N SER A 225 -6.69 -19.78 8.25
CA SER A 225 -7.07 -19.37 9.61
C SER A 225 -6.01 -18.49 10.27
N PHE A 226 -4.73 -18.71 9.98
CA PHE A 226 -3.68 -17.80 10.41
C PHE A 226 -3.80 -16.42 9.75
N VAL A 227 -4.02 -16.37 8.44
CA VAL A 227 -4.16 -15.09 7.71
C VAL A 227 -5.34 -14.29 8.25
N ASP A 228 -6.48 -14.94 8.48
CA ASP A 228 -7.68 -14.30 9.02
C ASP A 228 -7.46 -13.80 10.47
N ALA A 229 -6.81 -14.62 11.31
CA ALA A 229 -6.46 -14.20 12.67
C ALA A 229 -5.50 -13.02 12.70
N TYR A 230 -4.48 -13.03 11.83
CA TYR A 230 -3.46 -11.98 11.77
C TYR A 230 -3.99 -10.67 11.19
N GLN A 231 -4.77 -10.72 10.10
CA GLN A 231 -5.20 -9.55 9.33
C GLN A 231 -6.55 -9.00 9.75
N LEU A 232 -7.51 -9.90 10.07
CA LEU A 232 -8.90 -9.55 10.34
C LEU A 232 -9.28 -9.74 11.81
N PHE A 233 -8.32 -10.13 12.66
CA PHE A 233 -8.51 -10.40 14.09
C PHE A 233 -9.50 -11.55 14.40
N ASP A 234 -9.74 -12.45 13.42
CA ASP A 234 -10.59 -13.63 13.58
C ASP A 234 -9.80 -14.80 14.20
N GLY A 235 -9.37 -14.62 15.42
CA GLY A 235 -8.60 -15.61 16.19
C GLY A 235 -7.40 -15.06 16.93
N GLU A 236 -6.62 -15.95 17.50
CA GLU A 236 -5.40 -15.64 18.23
C GLU A 236 -4.15 -15.89 17.36
N VAL A 237 -3.13 -15.06 17.51
CA VAL A 237 -1.85 -15.18 16.83
C VAL A 237 -0.78 -15.59 17.84
N ASP A 238 -0.15 -16.75 17.61
CA ASP A 238 0.97 -17.22 18.44
C ASP A 238 2.30 -16.67 17.91
N TRP A 239 2.80 -15.63 18.53
CA TRP A 239 4.07 -14.99 18.18
C TRP A 239 5.32 -15.78 18.60
N ALA A 240 5.16 -16.79 19.45
CA ALA A 240 6.25 -17.64 19.96
C ALA A 240 6.30 -19.03 19.30
N GLY A 241 5.36 -19.30 18.40
CA GLY A 241 5.22 -20.58 17.72
C GLY A 241 5.14 -20.46 16.20
N ASP A 242 4.71 -21.55 15.59
CA ASP A 242 4.44 -21.61 14.16
C ASP A 242 3.15 -20.82 13.82
N PRO A 243 3.10 -20.16 12.65
CA PRO A 243 4.15 -20.09 11.60
C PRO A 243 5.13 -18.92 11.78
N ILE A 244 4.87 -17.97 12.70
CA ILE A 244 5.61 -16.71 12.85
C ILE A 244 7.08 -16.93 13.19
N LEU A 245 7.36 -17.71 14.26
CA LEU A 245 8.73 -17.93 14.71
C LEU A 245 9.54 -18.72 13.68
N SER A 246 8.93 -19.72 13.03
CA SER A 246 9.59 -20.48 11.96
C SER A 246 9.98 -19.60 10.77
N GLY A 247 9.11 -18.68 10.36
CA GLY A 247 9.41 -17.69 9.32
C GLY A 247 10.56 -16.76 9.71
N ALA A 248 10.59 -16.28 10.96
CA ALA A 248 11.66 -15.41 11.46
C ALA A 248 13.01 -16.14 11.59
N GLN A 249 13.00 -17.39 12.04
CA GLN A 249 14.21 -18.24 12.10
C GLN A 249 14.76 -18.49 10.71
N ARG A 250 13.89 -18.80 9.73
CA ARG A 250 14.32 -18.99 8.33
C ARG A 250 14.87 -17.71 7.73
N PHE A 251 14.26 -16.57 8.00
CA PHE A 251 14.77 -15.26 7.54
C PHE A 251 16.18 -14.99 8.09
N ALA A 252 16.39 -15.19 9.39
CA ALA A 252 17.70 -15.04 10.02
C ALA A 252 18.74 -16.05 9.46
N ASP A 253 18.32 -17.29 9.24
CA ASP A 253 19.15 -18.31 8.59
C ASP A 253 19.58 -17.89 7.16
N TRP A 254 18.70 -17.25 6.40
CA TRP A 254 19.03 -16.76 5.07
C TRP A 254 20.04 -15.62 5.11
N VAL A 255 19.97 -14.74 6.10
CA VAL A 255 20.99 -13.71 6.35
C VAL A 255 22.32 -14.35 6.71
N ASP A 256 22.35 -15.32 7.63
CA ASP A 256 23.56 -16.02 8.07
C ASP A 256 24.22 -16.83 6.95
N LYS A 257 23.44 -17.40 6.04
CA LYS A 257 23.93 -18.09 4.84
C LYS A 257 24.44 -17.14 3.75
N GLY A 258 24.23 -15.84 3.90
CA GLY A 258 24.62 -14.84 2.92
C GLY A 258 23.67 -14.73 1.71
N TYR A 259 22.44 -15.17 1.86
CA TYR A 259 21.41 -14.99 0.82
C TYR A 259 20.98 -13.54 0.70
N LEU A 260 21.03 -12.78 1.79
CA LEU A 260 20.92 -11.32 1.82
C LEU A 260 22.21 -10.69 2.33
N ALA A 261 22.58 -9.56 1.75
CA ALA A 261 23.74 -8.81 2.23
C ALA A 261 23.44 -8.08 3.55
N GLY A 262 24.38 -8.05 4.49
CA GLY A 262 24.19 -7.36 5.77
C GLY A 262 23.97 -5.85 5.65
N ASP A 263 24.50 -5.21 4.60
CA ASP A 263 24.29 -3.79 4.30
C ASP A 263 22.88 -3.49 3.74
N SER A 264 22.12 -4.52 3.35
CA SER A 264 20.72 -4.37 2.93
C SER A 264 19.83 -3.79 4.02
N ALA A 265 20.22 -3.85 5.30
CA ALA A 265 19.50 -3.21 6.40
C ALA A 265 19.29 -1.71 6.21
N GLY A 266 20.18 -1.02 5.48
CA GLY A 266 20.09 0.41 5.23
C GLY A 266 19.59 0.80 3.84
N LEU A 267 19.27 -0.16 2.97
CA LEU A 267 18.80 0.09 1.61
C LEU A 267 17.28 0.28 1.56
N THR A 268 16.86 1.19 0.68
CA THR A 268 15.46 1.44 0.34
C THR A 268 14.95 0.46 -0.71
N ALA A 269 13.63 0.40 -0.91
CA ALA A 269 13.02 -0.36 -2.00
C ALA A 269 13.52 0.10 -3.37
N GLU A 270 13.75 1.40 -3.55
CA GLU A 270 14.28 1.97 -4.79
C GLU A 270 15.75 1.54 -5.02
N ASP A 271 16.58 1.52 -3.97
CA ASP A 271 17.96 1.00 -4.06
C ASP A 271 17.97 -0.47 -4.49
N MET A 272 17.09 -1.29 -3.90
CA MET A 272 16.92 -2.72 -4.21
C MET A 272 16.55 -2.94 -5.68
N GLY A 273 15.50 -2.27 -6.15
CA GLY A 273 15.01 -2.45 -7.52
C GLY A 273 16.00 -1.94 -8.56
N THR A 274 16.63 -0.79 -8.32
CA THR A 274 17.68 -0.25 -9.20
C THR A 274 18.88 -1.19 -9.28
N ALA A 275 19.30 -1.80 -8.17
CA ALA A 275 20.41 -2.75 -8.15
C ALA A 275 20.06 -4.06 -8.88
N PHE A 276 18.81 -4.54 -8.78
CA PHE A 276 18.32 -5.69 -9.55
C PHE A 276 18.33 -5.38 -11.07
N ILE A 277 17.77 -4.26 -11.50
CA ILE A 277 17.77 -3.81 -12.90
C ILE A 277 19.19 -3.68 -13.44
N ALA A 278 20.11 -3.18 -12.63
CA ALA A 278 21.53 -3.10 -13.00
C ALA A 278 22.27 -4.46 -13.10
N GLY A 279 21.59 -5.57 -12.79
CA GLY A 279 22.17 -6.92 -12.81
C GLY A 279 23.13 -7.20 -11.66
N THR A 280 23.00 -6.49 -10.53
CA THR A 280 23.82 -6.73 -9.33
C THR A 280 23.37 -8.01 -8.62
N TYR A 281 22.08 -8.29 -8.60
CA TYR A 281 21.46 -9.44 -7.95
C TYR A 281 20.68 -10.29 -8.95
N PRO A 282 20.76 -11.63 -8.85
CA PRO A 282 20.00 -12.52 -9.72
C PRO A 282 18.50 -12.57 -9.40
N ILE A 283 18.09 -12.21 -8.19
CA ILE A 283 16.71 -12.38 -7.71
C ILE A 283 16.27 -11.15 -6.93
N MET A 284 15.03 -10.71 -7.16
CA MET A 284 14.33 -9.69 -6.38
C MET A 284 12.95 -10.22 -5.99
N PHE A 285 12.64 -10.21 -4.68
CA PHE A 285 11.30 -10.48 -4.16
C PHE A 285 10.61 -9.14 -3.91
N SER A 286 9.63 -8.81 -4.72
CA SER A 286 8.90 -7.55 -4.64
C SER A 286 7.57 -7.62 -5.41
N GLY A 287 6.82 -6.53 -5.42
CA GLY A 287 5.49 -6.51 -5.97
C GLY A 287 5.37 -6.11 -7.44
N SER A 288 4.17 -6.31 -7.96
CA SER A 288 3.76 -6.01 -9.34
C SER A 288 4.00 -4.55 -9.76
N TRP A 289 4.12 -3.62 -8.82
CA TRP A 289 4.45 -2.21 -9.09
C TRP A 289 5.81 -2.00 -9.76
N TRP A 290 6.73 -2.98 -9.69
CA TRP A 290 8.00 -2.96 -10.41
C TRP A 290 7.90 -3.39 -11.86
N PHE A 291 6.84 -4.09 -12.22
CA PHE A 291 6.73 -4.80 -13.50
C PHE A 291 6.89 -3.89 -14.71
N GLY A 292 6.15 -2.78 -14.76
CA GLY A 292 6.22 -1.84 -15.87
C GLY A 292 7.63 -1.28 -16.10
N ARG A 293 8.35 -1.02 -15.00
CA ARG A 293 9.74 -0.55 -15.06
C ARG A 293 10.70 -1.63 -15.54
N LEU A 294 10.50 -2.89 -15.10
CA LEU A 294 11.31 -4.02 -15.59
C LEU A 294 11.12 -4.26 -17.09
N VAL A 295 9.88 -4.16 -17.57
CA VAL A 295 9.58 -4.23 -19.02
C VAL A 295 10.32 -3.14 -19.79
N ALA A 296 10.36 -1.93 -19.26
CA ALA A 296 10.98 -0.78 -19.93
C ALA A 296 12.51 -0.83 -19.91
N GLU A 297 13.15 -1.32 -18.85
CA GLU A 297 14.58 -1.19 -18.60
C GLU A 297 15.37 -2.49 -18.82
N MET A 298 14.75 -3.68 -18.71
CA MET A 298 15.46 -4.97 -18.81
C MET A 298 15.11 -5.77 -20.09
N GLU A 299 14.27 -5.22 -20.96
CA GLU A 299 13.82 -5.93 -22.18
C GLU A 299 13.33 -7.37 -21.86
N ASP A 300 14.00 -8.40 -22.41
CA ASP A 300 13.64 -9.82 -22.23
C ASP A 300 14.54 -10.57 -21.24
N ASP A 301 15.48 -9.88 -20.58
CA ASP A 301 16.50 -10.53 -19.73
C ASP A 301 16.02 -10.88 -18.33
N TRP A 302 14.74 -10.78 -18.04
CA TRP A 302 14.14 -11.13 -16.76
C TRP A 302 12.92 -12.04 -16.92
N GLY A 303 12.58 -12.71 -15.85
CA GLY A 303 11.37 -13.51 -15.72
C GLY A 303 10.77 -13.39 -14.33
N GLN A 304 9.67 -14.08 -14.12
CA GLN A 304 8.92 -14.05 -12.87
C GLN A 304 8.41 -15.45 -12.50
N PHE A 305 8.14 -15.64 -11.22
CA PHE A 305 7.43 -16.81 -10.72
C PHE A 305 6.82 -16.53 -9.34
N LEU A 306 5.74 -17.23 -8.99
CA LEU A 306 5.16 -17.17 -7.65
C LEU A 306 6.14 -17.73 -6.63
N PHE A 307 6.15 -17.16 -5.42
CA PHE A 307 7.03 -17.66 -4.37
C PHE A 307 6.73 -19.14 -4.11
N PRO A 308 7.74 -20.04 -4.24
CA PRO A 308 7.47 -21.47 -4.24
C PRO A 308 7.21 -22.02 -2.84
N GLY A 309 6.42 -23.10 -2.79
CA GLY A 309 6.17 -23.86 -1.55
C GLY A 309 5.09 -23.25 -0.64
N THR A 310 4.23 -22.38 -1.18
CA THR A 310 3.09 -21.83 -0.47
C THR A 310 1.89 -21.65 -1.41
N GLU A 311 0.68 -21.75 -0.86
CA GLU A 311 -0.57 -21.44 -1.56
C GLU A 311 -0.94 -19.95 -1.41
N PHE A 312 -0.20 -19.19 -0.59
CA PHE A 312 -0.47 -17.79 -0.30
C PHE A 312 0.56 -16.88 -0.94
N ALA A 313 0.07 -15.78 -1.47
CA ALA A 313 0.88 -14.66 -1.92
C ALA A 313 0.50 -13.40 -1.13
N ILE A 314 1.50 -12.60 -0.76
CA ILE A 314 1.26 -11.26 -0.26
C ILE A 314 0.61 -10.47 -1.40
N GLY A 315 -0.56 -9.91 -1.16
CA GLY A 315 -1.29 -9.17 -2.19
C GLY A 315 -2.71 -8.83 -1.80
N SER A 316 -3.29 -7.93 -2.59
CA SER A 316 -4.67 -7.43 -2.41
C SER A 316 -5.06 -6.56 -3.60
N SER A 317 -6.02 -5.66 -3.41
CA SER A 317 -6.14 -4.47 -4.25
C SER A 317 -4.87 -3.61 -4.16
N GLY A 318 -4.65 -2.75 -5.13
CA GLY A 318 -3.67 -1.66 -5.05
C GLY A 318 -4.05 -0.59 -4.03
N ASN A 319 -3.27 0.46 -3.96
CA ASN A 319 -3.54 1.58 -3.06
C ASN A 319 -4.87 2.26 -3.40
N LEU A 320 -5.41 2.94 -2.39
CA LEU A 320 -6.74 3.53 -2.46
C LEU A 320 -6.65 4.99 -2.89
N TRP A 321 -7.56 5.40 -3.76
CA TRP A 321 -7.95 6.80 -3.79
C TRP A 321 -8.84 7.09 -2.59
N VAL A 322 -8.43 8.01 -1.72
CA VAL A 322 -9.20 8.48 -0.56
C VAL A 322 -9.51 9.96 -0.70
N VAL A 323 -10.70 10.36 -0.25
CA VAL A 323 -11.12 11.76 -0.25
C VAL A 323 -10.99 12.29 1.17
N PRO A 324 -10.13 13.29 1.43
CA PRO A 324 -10.04 13.91 2.73
C PRO A 324 -11.38 14.52 3.18
N ALA A 325 -11.73 14.38 4.45
CA ALA A 325 -12.98 14.90 5.00
C ALA A 325 -13.11 16.44 4.86
N ASN A 326 -11.97 17.15 4.84
CA ASN A 326 -11.92 18.59 4.65
C ASN A 326 -11.60 19.00 3.20
N ALA A 327 -11.68 18.06 2.23
CA ALA A 327 -11.49 18.37 0.81
C ALA A 327 -12.49 19.42 0.33
N ALA A 328 -12.00 20.41 -0.41
CA ALA A 328 -12.83 21.51 -0.86
C ALA A 328 -13.74 21.11 -2.04
N ASN A 329 -13.27 20.23 -2.93
CA ASN A 329 -13.91 19.87 -4.19
C ASN A 329 -14.16 18.36 -4.32
N GLN A 330 -14.88 17.76 -3.36
CA GLN A 330 -15.13 16.32 -3.29
C GLN A 330 -15.82 15.75 -4.55
N ASP A 331 -16.79 16.48 -5.13
CA ASP A 331 -17.48 16.04 -6.34
C ASP A 331 -16.51 15.87 -7.52
N LEU A 332 -15.54 16.78 -7.68
CA LEU A 332 -14.51 16.68 -8.72
C LEU A 332 -13.55 15.50 -8.43
N ALA A 333 -13.24 15.25 -7.15
CA ALA A 333 -12.44 14.09 -6.75
C ALA A 333 -13.15 12.78 -7.15
N TYR A 334 -14.44 12.63 -6.88
CA TYR A 334 -15.22 11.45 -7.28
C TYR A 334 -15.29 11.27 -8.81
N GLU A 335 -15.36 12.38 -9.57
CA GLU A 335 -15.32 12.30 -11.02
C GLU A 335 -13.96 11.86 -11.55
N PHE A 336 -12.88 12.34 -10.95
CA PHE A 336 -11.54 11.86 -11.29
C PHE A 336 -11.37 10.37 -10.96
N MET A 337 -11.81 9.95 -9.78
CA MET A 337 -11.80 8.53 -9.38
C MET A 337 -12.56 7.65 -10.38
N ASP A 338 -13.73 8.10 -10.85
CA ASP A 338 -14.51 7.37 -11.84
C ASP A 338 -13.80 7.25 -13.20
N ILE A 339 -13.04 8.26 -13.59
CA ILE A 339 -12.21 8.22 -14.80
C ILE A 339 -11.10 7.19 -14.64
N THR A 340 -10.46 7.06 -13.47
CA THR A 340 -9.45 6.03 -13.24
C THR A 340 -10.00 4.60 -13.35
N MET A 341 -11.32 4.42 -13.17
CA MET A 341 -12.04 3.16 -13.34
C MET A 341 -12.65 2.99 -14.73
N SER A 342 -12.40 3.92 -15.66
CA SER A 342 -12.83 3.76 -17.04
C SER A 342 -12.03 2.68 -17.76
N GLN A 343 -12.66 2.04 -18.74
CA GLN A 343 -11.99 0.99 -19.51
C GLN A 343 -10.72 1.51 -20.18
N GLU A 344 -10.74 2.71 -20.75
CA GLU A 344 -9.59 3.31 -21.44
C GLU A 344 -8.35 3.44 -20.51
N VAL A 345 -8.54 3.93 -19.28
CA VAL A 345 -7.45 4.08 -18.30
C VAL A 345 -7.01 2.73 -17.78
N GLN A 346 -7.94 1.80 -17.53
CA GLN A 346 -7.63 0.46 -17.06
C GLN A 346 -6.93 -0.40 -18.13
N ASP A 347 -7.29 -0.26 -19.40
CA ASP A 347 -6.61 -0.92 -20.50
C ASP A 347 -5.16 -0.40 -20.67
N LEU A 348 -4.96 0.93 -20.54
CA LEU A 348 -3.61 1.49 -20.53
C LEU A 348 -2.80 0.97 -19.34
N LEU A 349 -3.39 0.92 -18.15
CA LEU A 349 -2.75 0.36 -16.95
C LEU A 349 -2.24 -1.05 -17.23
N GLY A 350 -3.08 -1.93 -17.78
CA GLY A 350 -2.69 -3.29 -18.17
C GLY A 350 -1.59 -3.33 -19.22
N GLN A 351 -1.70 -2.52 -20.27
CA GLN A 351 -0.68 -2.43 -21.34
C GLN A 351 0.69 -1.95 -20.83
N LYS A 352 0.71 -1.21 -19.71
CA LYS A 352 1.94 -0.69 -19.08
C LYS A 352 2.50 -1.58 -17.98
N GLY A 353 1.90 -2.76 -17.77
CA GLY A 353 2.37 -3.74 -16.80
C GLY A 353 1.81 -3.54 -15.39
N GLY A 354 0.69 -2.83 -15.25
CA GLY A 354 -0.13 -2.84 -14.04
C GLY A 354 -1.15 -3.97 -14.06
N LEU A 355 -1.88 -4.13 -12.95
CA LEU A 355 -2.96 -5.12 -12.81
C LEU A 355 -4.30 -4.40 -12.85
N PRO A 356 -5.01 -4.36 -14.00
CA PRO A 356 -6.30 -3.71 -14.08
C PRO A 356 -7.36 -4.49 -13.30
N VAL A 357 -8.28 -3.77 -12.66
CA VAL A 357 -9.43 -4.33 -11.93
C VAL A 357 -10.75 -4.17 -12.70
N ALA A 358 -10.73 -3.38 -13.75
CA ALA A 358 -11.90 -3.10 -14.60
C ALA A 358 -11.54 -2.95 -16.09
N GLY A 359 -10.37 -3.42 -16.50
CA GLY A 359 -9.89 -3.43 -17.88
C GLY A 359 -10.26 -4.70 -18.65
N ASP A 360 -9.94 -4.72 -19.94
CA ASP A 360 -10.03 -5.89 -20.80
C ASP A 360 -8.67 -6.60 -20.85
N THR A 361 -8.58 -7.77 -20.22
CA THR A 361 -7.34 -8.57 -20.22
C THR A 361 -6.91 -9.02 -21.61
N ASP A 362 -7.85 -9.15 -22.57
CA ASP A 362 -7.54 -9.45 -23.96
C ASP A 362 -6.82 -8.29 -24.66
N ALA A 363 -6.91 -7.07 -24.14
CA ALA A 363 -6.17 -5.90 -24.63
C ALA A 363 -4.67 -5.91 -24.25
N ILE A 364 -4.24 -6.79 -23.34
CA ILE A 364 -2.84 -6.91 -22.92
C ILE A 364 -2.04 -7.69 -23.97
N GLU A 365 -1.17 -7.00 -24.71
CA GLU A 365 -0.37 -7.60 -25.77
C GLU A 365 0.89 -8.31 -25.26
N ASP A 366 1.55 -7.78 -24.22
CA ASP A 366 2.77 -8.37 -23.64
C ASP A 366 2.43 -9.68 -22.91
N GLU A 367 3.12 -10.76 -23.28
CA GLU A 367 2.87 -12.11 -22.74
C GLU A 367 3.15 -12.19 -21.23
N ARG A 368 4.16 -11.50 -20.74
CA ARG A 368 4.54 -11.49 -19.31
C ARG A 368 3.51 -10.73 -18.46
N THR A 369 3.01 -9.62 -18.99
CA THR A 369 1.93 -8.86 -18.34
C THR A 369 0.65 -9.69 -18.27
N ARG A 370 0.35 -10.42 -19.32
CA ARG A 370 -0.79 -11.32 -19.35
C ARG A 370 -0.63 -12.45 -18.34
N GLU A 371 0.53 -13.11 -18.32
CA GLU A 371 0.87 -14.14 -17.33
C GLU A 371 0.75 -13.61 -15.89
N MET A 372 1.25 -12.40 -15.61
CA MET A 372 1.13 -11.75 -14.32
C MET A 372 -0.34 -11.54 -13.93
N THR A 373 -1.17 -11.08 -14.86
CA THR A 373 -2.60 -10.84 -14.63
C THR A 373 -3.35 -12.16 -14.41
N GLU A 374 -3.03 -13.20 -15.18
CA GLU A 374 -3.59 -14.54 -15.01
C GLU A 374 -3.19 -15.15 -13.66
N ASN A 375 -1.92 -15.03 -13.26
CA ASN A 375 -1.45 -15.50 -11.95
C ASN A 375 -2.17 -14.78 -10.80
N PHE A 376 -2.36 -13.46 -10.92
CA PHE A 376 -3.12 -12.70 -9.91
C PHE A 376 -4.56 -13.20 -9.80
N ALA A 377 -5.22 -13.41 -10.94
CA ALA A 377 -6.59 -13.94 -10.96
C ALA A 377 -6.66 -15.33 -10.33
N GLU A 378 -5.71 -16.23 -10.65
CA GLU A 378 -5.64 -17.57 -10.08
C GLU A 378 -5.46 -17.53 -8.55
N VAL A 379 -4.52 -16.74 -8.05
CA VAL A 379 -4.30 -16.57 -6.61
C VAL A 379 -5.54 -16.00 -5.92
N ASN A 380 -6.20 -15.02 -6.53
CA ASN A 380 -7.41 -14.39 -5.99
C ASN A 380 -8.60 -15.36 -5.97
N GLU A 381 -8.81 -16.15 -7.02
CA GLU A 381 -9.87 -17.16 -7.09
C GLU A 381 -9.66 -18.31 -6.09
N ALA A 382 -8.39 -18.64 -5.80
CA ALA A 382 -8.03 -19.65 -4.80
C ALA A 382 -8.07 -19.13 -3.35
N GLU A 383 -8.52 -17.89 -3.12
CA GLU A 383 -8.45 -17.20 -1.81
C GLU A 383 -7.02 -17.15 -1.25
N GLY A 384 -6.02 -17.14 -2.13
CA GLY A 384 -4.60 -17.17 -1.80
C GLY A 384 -4.00 -15.78 -1.44
N LEU A 385 -4.76 -14.69 -1.55
CA LEU A 385 -4.27 -13.37 -1.16
C LEU A 385 -4.22 -13.25 0.37
N ALA A 386 -3.04 -12.90 0.89
CA ALA A 386 -2.76 -12.86 2.33
C ALA A 386 -2.54 -11.44 2.88
N PHE A 387 -2.85 -10.40 2.09
CA PHE A 387 -2.65 -8.99 2.43
C PHE A 387 -1.18 -8.65 2.74
N TYR A 388 -0.93 -7.57 3.46
CA TYR A 388 0.41 -7.09 3.76
C TYR A 388 0.71 -7.14 5.27
N PRO A 389 1.95 -7.44 5.68
CA PRO A 389 2.27 -7.69 7.09
C PRO A 389 2.17 -6.47 8.00
N ASP A 390 2.19 -5.27 7.45
CA ASP A 390 2.19 -4.00 8.17
C ASP A 390 0.80 -3.44 8.47
N TRP A 391 -0.28 -4.09 7.97
CA TRP A 391 -1.63 -3.56 8.04
C TRP A 391 -2.39 -3.71 9.37
N PRO A 392 -2.13 -4.73 10.19
CA PRO A 392 -3.03 -5.06 11.28
C PRO A 392 -3.27 -3.93 12.29
N VAL A 393 -2.21 -3.24 12.74
CA VAL A 393 -2.33 -2.26 13.81
C VAL A 393 -1.53 -0.98 13.54
N ALA A 394 -1.97 0.14 14.10
CA ALA A 394 -1.32 1.44 13.92
C ALA A 394 0.15 1.42 14.38
N GLY A 395 1.04 2.00 13.57
CA GLY A 395 2.48 2.08 13.85
C GLY A 395 3.23 0.75 13.68
N PHE A 396 2.57 -0.31 13.20
CA PHE A 396 3.18 -1.63 13.04
C PHE A 396 4.26 -1.63 11.93
N TYR A 397 4.10 -0.82 10.91
CA TYR A 397 5.09 -0.65 9.85
C TYR A 397 6.49 -0.32 10.39
N ASP A 398 6.62 0.72 11.22
CA ASP A 398 7.91 1.13 11.78
C ASP A 398 8.50 0.04 12.71
N GLN A 399 7.64 -0.67 13.46
CA GLN A 399 8.07 -1.78 14.32
C GLN A 399 8.59 -2.96 13.48
N LEU A 400 7.89 -3.30 12.40
CA LEU A 400 8.29 -4.36 11.48
C LEU A 400 9.61 -4.03 10.78
N VAL A 401 9.77 -2.82 10.25
CA VAL A 401 11.02 -2.35 9.65
C VAL A 401 12.18 -2.46 10.67
N SER A 402 11.99 -1.98 11.90
CA SER A 402 13.00 -2.05 12.96
C SER A 402 13.38 -3.49 13.33
N ALA A 403 12.39 -4.38 13.42
CA ALA A 403 12.63 -5.80 13.71
C ALA A 403 13.44 -6.47 12.58
N MET A 404 13.09 -6.24 11.33
CA MET A 404 13.80 -6.80 10.18
C MET A 404 15.25 -6.27 10.09
N GLN A 405 15.45 -4.97 10.28
CA GLN A 405 16.79 -4.39 10.37
C GLN A 405 17.64 -5.06 11.46
N SER A 406 17.02 -5.31 12.62
CA SER A 406 17.70 -5.95 13.76
C SER A 406 18.07 -7.39 13.46
N LEU A 407 17.25 -8.14 12.75
CA LEU A 407 17.54 -9.50 12.28
C LEU A 407 18.67 -9.49 11.22
N ILE A 408 18.61 -8.60 10.22
CA ILE A 408 19.66 -8.48 9.20
C ILE A 408 21.01 -8.12 9.82
N ASN A 409 21.02 -7.25 10.82
CA ASN A 409 22.26 -6.86 11.52
C ASN A 409 22.72 -7.88 12.57
N GLY A 410 21.94 -8.92 12.86
CA GLY A 410 22.24 -9.91 13.91
C GLY A 410 22.25 -9.33 15.31
N SER A 411 21.58 -8.19 15.55
CA SER A 411 21.56 -7.51 16.85
C SER A 411 20.49 -8.06 17.80
N THR A 412 19.53 -8.82 17.29
CA THR A 412 18.40 -9.41 18.02
C THR A 412 18.16 -10.84 17.52
N SER A 413 17.77 -11.76 18.41
CA SER A 413 17.38 -13.11 17.98
C SER A 413 15.96 -13.11 17.37
N PRO A 414 15.61 -14.11 16.54
CA PRO A 414 14.25 -14.28 16.03
C PRO A 414 13.18 -14.29 17.13
N GLU A 415 13.42 -15.01 18.22
CA GLU A 415 12.50 -15.11 19.35
C GLU A 415 12.24 -13.74 20.01
N GLN A 416 13.29 -12.94 20.18
CA GLN A 416 13.17 -11.63 20.77
C GLN A 416 12.46 -10.65 19.82
N ALA A 417 12.83 -10.64 18.54
CA ALA A 417 12.19 -9.77 17.54
C ALA A 417 10.69 -10.07 17.42
N MET A 418 10.32 -11.36 17.38
CA MET A 418 8.90 -11.76 17.31
C MET A 418 8.14 -11.48 18.60
N ALA A 419 8.77 -11.58 19.78
CA ALA A 419 8.15 -11.20 21.04
C ALA A 419 7.84 -9.68 21.09
N GLU A 420 8.78 -8.84 20.63
CA GLU A 420 8.59 -7.38 20.57
C GLU A 420 7.47 -6.99 19.56
N LEU A 421 7.44 -7.63 18.39
CA LEU A 421 6.35 -7.44 17.42
C LEU A 421 5.00 -7.93 17.96
N GLY A 422 4.98 -9.05 18.67
CA GLY A 422 3.79 -9.61 19.30
C GLY A 422 3.20 -8.70 20.38
N GLU A 423 4.04 -8.02 21.15
CA GLU A 423 3.62 -7.03 22.14
C GLU A 423 2.99 -5.80 21.43
N ALA A 424 3.63 -5.31 20.37
CA ALA A 424 3.11 -4.18 19.59
C ALA A 424 1.78 -4.52 18.93
N TYR A 425 1.69 -5.70 18.29
CA TYR A 425 0.46 -6.20 17.68
C TYR A 425 -0.68 -6.34 18.69
N SER A 426 -0.43 -6.99 19.84
CA SER A 426 -1.45 -7.22 20.85
C SER A 426 -1.96 -5.92 21.47
N THR A 427 -1.04 -4.96 21.69
CA THR A 427 -1.40 -3.61 22.18
C THR A 427 -2.27 -2.89 21.16
N GLY A 428 -1.86 -2.84 19.90
CA GLY A 428 -2.62 -2.15 18.86
C GLY A 428 -3.96 -2.82 18.55
N ARG A 429 -4.04 -4.16 18.62
CA ARG A 429 -5.31 -4.90 18.52
C ARG A 429 -6.27 -4.50 19.66
N SER A 430 -5.78 -4.49 20.90
CA SER A 430 -6.58 -4.08 22.05
C SER A 430 -7.07 -2.63 21.93
N ASP A 431 -6.25 -1.73 21.40
CA ASP A 431 -6.64 -0.34 21.17
C ASP A 431 -7.74 -0.21 20.10
N LEU A 432 -7.73 -1.08 19.08
CA LEU A 432 -8.72 -1.08 18.00
C LEU A 432 -10.01 -1.79 18.39
N THR A 433 -9.93 -2.94 19.06
CA THR A 433 -11.11 -3.78 19.38
C THR A 433 -11.74 -3.48 20.72
N GLY A 434 -11.01 -2.80 21.59
CA GLY A 434 -11.45 -2.51 22.96
C GLY A 434 -11.42 -3.74 23.89
N GLU A 435 -10.70 -4.82 23.48
CA GLU A 435 -10.55 -6.07 24.25
C GLU A 435 -9.31 -6.11 25.14
#